data_cf86a400a349bb6dc7085a89623e5108
#
_entry.id   cf86a400a349bb6dc7085a89623e5108
#
_cell.length_a   1.000
_cell.length_b   1.000
_cell.length_c   1.000
_cell.angle_alpha   90.00
_cell.angle_beta   90.00
_cell.angle_gamma   90.00
#
_symmetry.space_group_name_H-M   'P 1'
#
loop_
_entity.id
_entity.type
_entity.pdbx_description
1 polymer ?
#
loop_
_entity_poly.entity_id
_entity_poly.type
_entity_poly.pdbx_seq_one_letter_code
_entity_poly.pdbx_strand_id
1 'polypeptide(L)'
;ILASIGITLLAVMILLAMDRPPICTCGTVNLWHGDINSSGNSQHLSDWYTPSHIIHGMLFYALGWLLFVRLGIGGRNAAKWGITLAVALEAAWEVIENTPFVIDRYRSVTVNWGYSGDSVINSFADIGWMSFGFWLALRLPVRVTVALAVIGELVAGYVVRDNLTLNVIMLVY
;
A
#
# COMPACT_ATOMS: atom_id res chain seq x y z
N ILE A 1 -16.51 -1.91 -8.99
CA ILE A 1 -16.62 -0.99 -7.82
C ILE A 1 -17.20 -1.72 -6.62
N LEU A 2 -18.40 -2.33 -6.68
CA LEU A 2 -18.98 -3.06 -5.53
C LEU A 2 -18.08 -4.17 -5.00
N ALA A 3 -17.44 -4.95 -5.89
CA ALA A 3 -16.48 -5.97 -5.49
C ALA A 3 -15.25 -5.37 -4.77
N SER A 4 -14.71 -4.25 -5.25
CA SER A 4 -13.59 -3.56 -4.61
C SER A 4 -13.98 -3.08 -3.21
N ILE A 5 -15.16 -2.47 -3.06
CA ILE A 5 -15.68 -2.06 -1.74
C ILE A 5 -15.82 -3.27 -0.81
N GLY A 6 -16.39 -4.37 -1.30
CA GLY A 6 -16.54 -5.60 -0.50
C GLY A 6 -15.21 -6.18 -0.04
N ILE A 7 -14.18 -6.16 -0.90
CA ILE A 7 -12.82 -6.62 -0.57
C ILE A 7 -12.19 -5.71 0.49
N THR A 8 -12.29 -4.38 0.34
CA THR A 8 -11.78 -3.43 1.33
C THR A 8 -12.45 -3.62 2.70
N LEU A 9 -13.78 -3.77 2.72
CA LEU A 9 -14.50 -4.03 3.98
C LEU A 9 -14.11 -5.37 4.62
N LEU A 10 -13.87 -6.39 3.79
CA LEU A 10 -13.39 -7.68 4.29
C LEU A 10 -11.99 -7.54 4.93
N ALA A 11 -11.07 -6.82 4.29
CA ALA A 11 -9.74 -6.56 4.86
C ALA A 11 -9.86 -5.83 6.20
N VAL A 12 -10.68 -4.78 6.30
CA VAL A 12 -10.95 -4.07 7.56
C VAL A 12 -11.45 -5.02 8.65
N MET A 13 -12.40 -5.91 8.32
CA MET A 13 -12.91 -6.89 9.29
C MET A 13 -11.83 -7.88 9.73
N ILE A 14 -10.97 -8.33 8.82
CA ILE A 14 -9.86 -9.23 9.15
C ILE A 14 -8.85 -8.53 10.06
N LEU A 15 -8.46 -7.29 9.76
CA LEU A 15 -7.54 -6.51 10.59
C LEU A 15 -8.09 -6.28 12.01
N LEU A 16 -9.38 -5.97 12.13
CA LEU A 16 -10.06 -5.89 13.43
C LEU A 16 -10.05 -7.23 14.17
N ALA A 17 -10.27 -8.35 13.47
CA ALA A 17 -10.20 -9.69 14.04
C ALA A 17 -8.76 -10.12 14.41
N MET A 18 -7.75 -9.46 13.86
CA MET A 18 -6.33 -9.60 14.22
C MET A 18 -5.93 -8.68 15.39
N ASP A 19 -6.90 -8.05 16.08
CA ASP A 19 -6.70 -7.09 17.17
C ASP A 19 -5.87 -5.86 16.78
N ARG A 20 -5.94 -5.44 15.49
CA ARG A 20 -5.30 -4.20 15.08
C ARG A 20 -6.11 -3.01 15.63
N PRO A 21 -5.43 -1.95 16.15
CA PRO A 21 -6.12 -0.80 16.70
C PRO A 21 -6.93 -0.10 15.59
N PRO A 22 -8.21 0.26 15.85
CA PRO A 22 -9.03 0.96 14.85
C PRO A 22 -8.42 2.27 14.37
N ILE A 23 -7.81 3.01 15.29
CA ILE A 23 -7.08 4.27 15.06
C ILE A 23 -5.80 4.26 15.90
N CYS A 24 -4.92 5.25 15.70
CA CYS A 24 -3.75 5.44 16.56
C CYS A 24 -4.12 5.31 18.04
N THR A 25 -3.35 4.54 18.81
CA THR A 25 -3.49 4.43 20.28
C THR A 25 -3.24 5.76 20.98
N CYS A 26 -2.66 6.74 20.27
CA CYS A 26 -2.53 8.14 20.73
C CYS A 26 -3.88 8.89 20.80
N GLY A 27 -4.97 8.31 20.31
CA GLY A 27 -6.32 8.89 20.33
C GLY A 27 -6.57 9.93 19.23
N THR A 28 -5.64 10.15 18.30
CA THR A 28 -5.77 11.13 17.20
C THR A 28 -5.63 10.44 15.83
N VAL A 29 -6.23 11.07 14.81
CA VAL A 29 -6.04 10.69 13.40
C VAL A 29 -5.57 11.95 12.66
N ASN A 30 -4.31 11.93 12.22
CA ASN A 30 -3.71 13.03 11.46
C ASN A 30 -3.78 12.74 9.97
N LEU A 31 -3.83 13.80 9.16
CA LEU A 31 -3.72 13.66 7.72
C LEU A 31 -2.31 13.20 7.30
N TRP A 32 -1.27 13.70 7.98
CA TRP A 32 0.13 13.39 7.74
C TRP A 32 0.89 13.17 9.05
N HIS A 33 1.69 12.12 9.10
CA HIS A 33 2.65 11.85 10.17
C HIS A 33 4.05 11.70 9.58
N GLY A 34 4.99 12.53 10.02
CA GLY A 34 6.33 12.62 9.40
C GLY A 34 7.46 12.01 10.21
N ASP A 35 7.22 11.48 11.41
CA ASP A 35 8.24 10.89 12.27
C ASP A 35 8.19 9.35 12.19
N ILE A 36 9.11 8.77 11.41
CA ILE A 36 9.20 7.33 11.18
C ILE A 36 9.65 6.54 12.41
N ASN A 37 10.29 7.18 13.38
CA ASN A 37 10.81 6.52 14.58
C ASN A 37 9.83 6.60 15.76
N SER A 38 8.67 7.19 15.55
CA SER A 38 7.64 7.30 16.58
C SER A 38 6.64 6.15 16.51
N SER A 39 5.96 5.89 17.63
CA SER A 39 4.83 4.95 17.70
C SER A 39 3.60 5.40 16.90
N GLY A 40 3.61 6.61 16.33
CA GLY A 40 2.58 7.14 15.45
C GLY A 40 2.78 6.79 13.99
N ASN A 41 3.93 6.25 13.61
CA ASN A 41 4.17 5.80 12.23
C ASN A 41 3.23 4.64 11.88
N SER A 42 2.68 4.64 10.67
CA SER A 42 1.68 3.67 10.20
C SER A 42 0.39 3.63 11.06
N GLN A 43 0.03 4.76 11.68
CA GLN A 43 -1.16 4.87 12.53
C GLN A 43 -2.15 5.95 12.05
N HIS A 44 -1.79 6.73 11.04
CA HIS A 44 -2.51 7.89 10.55
C HIS A 44 -2.92 7.72 9.09
N LEU A 45 -3.56 8.75 8.47
CA LEU A 45 -4.06 8.65 7.09
C LEU A 45 -2.95 8.64 6.04
N SER A 46 -1.79 9.20 6.34
CA SER A 46 -0.61 9.14 5.49
C SER A 46 0.68 9.40 6.27
N ASP A 47 1.77 8.85 5.75
CA ASP A 47 3.13 8.98 6.27
C ASP A 47 4.17 8.80 5.15
N TRP A 48 5.42 8.54 5.51
CA TRP A 48 6.50 8.33 4.54
C TRP A 48 6.41 7.04 3.74
N TYR A 49 5.55 6.08 4.11
CA TYR A 49 5.30 4.85 3.34
C TYR A 49 4.16 5.01 2.33
N THR A 50 3.33 6.07 2.46
CA THR A 50 2.28 6.41 1.49
C THR A 50 2.76 6.45 0.03
N PRO A 51 3.96 7.00 -0.32
CA PRO A 51 4.49 6.90 -1.67
C PRO A 51 4.58 5.46 -2.21
N SER A 52 4.92 4.49 -1.36
CA SER A 52 5.01 3.07 -1.76
C SER A 52 3.64 2.53 -2.18
N HIS A 53 2.57 2.83 -1.45
CA HIS A 53 1.21 2.43 -1.81
C HIS A 53 0.74 3.11 -3.11
N ILE A 54 1.11 4.38 -3.34
CA ILE A 54 0.84 5.04 -4.63
C ILE A 54 1.57 4.31 -5.77
N ILE A 55 2.83 3.89 -5.55
CA ILE A 55 3.61 3.11 -6.53
C ILE A 55 3.00 1.73 -6.74
N HIS A 56 2.51 1.05 -5.68
CA HIS A 56 1.73 -0.20 -5.82
C HIS A 56 0.58 -0.01 -6.81
N GLY A 57 -0.18 1.07 -6.69
CA GLY A 57 -1.27 1.39 -7.61
C GLY A 57 -0.82 1.51 -9.06
N MET A 58 0.32 2.16 -9.31
CA MET A 58 0.90 2.28 -10.65
C MET A 58 1.33 0.92 -11.21
N LEU A 59 1.97 0.09 -10.38
CA LEU A 59 2.41 -1.26 -10.76
C LEU A 59 1.22 -2.19 -11.00
N PHE A 60 0.19 -2.13 -10.17
CA PHE A 60 -1.02 -2.95 -10.32
C PHE A 60 -1.85 -2.53 -11.53
N TYR A 61 -1.84 -1.24 -11.90
CA TYR A 61 -2.39 -0.81 -13.19
C TYR A 61 -1.64 -1.46 -14.35
N ALA A 62 -0.31 -1.44 -14.34
CA ALA A 62 0.51 -2.05 -15.38
C ALA A 62 0.27 -3.57 -15.45
N LEU A 63 0.16 -4.25 -14.31
CA LEU A 63 -0.18 -5.67 -14.21
C LEU A 63 -1.57 -5.95 -14.79
N GLY A 64 -2.59 -5.19 -14.39
CA GLY A 64 -3.95 -5.33 -14.91
C GLY A 64 -4.02 -5.09 -16.42
N TRP A 65 -3.30 -4.09 -16.93
CA TRP A 65 -3.17 -3.84 -18.36
C TRP A 65 -2.51 -5.04 -19.08
N LEU A 66 -1.40 -5.54 -18.54
CA LEU A 66 -0.71 -6.70 -19.10
C LEU A 66 -1.63 -7.92 -19.18
N LEU A 67 -2.28 -8.29 -18.08
CA LEU A 67 -3.11 -9.50 -18.00
C LEU A 67 -4.36 -9.38 -18.86
N PHE A 68 -5.11 -8.30 -18.70
CA PHE A 68 -6.47 -8.21 -19.28
C PHE A 68 -6.48 -7.61 -20.68
N VAL A 69 -5.57 -6.66 -20.96
CA VAL A 69 -5.54 -5.98 -22.26
C VAL A 69 -4.54 -6.63 -23.20
N ARG A 70 -3.29 -6.83 -22.77
CA ARG A 70 -2.22 -7.32 -23.64
C ARG A 70 -2.29 -8.82 -23.87
N LEU A 71 -2.55 -9.60 -22.81
CA LEU A 71 -2.65 -11.07 -22.87
C LEU A 71 -4.08 -11.57 -23.10
N GLY A 72 -5.09 -10.71 -22.99
CA GLY A 72 -6.49 -11.04 -23.24
C GLY A 72 -7.11 -12.01 -22.23
N ILE A 73 -6.51 -12.15 -21.04
CA ILE A 73 -7.02 -13.06 -20.00
C ILE A 73 -8.40 -12.58 -19.53
N GLY A 74 -9.39 -13.47 -19.53
CA GLY A 74 -10.76 -13.16 -19.11
C GLY A 74 -11.65 -12.51 -20.18
N GLY A 75 -11.16 -12.34 -21.41
CA GLY A 75 -11.93 -11.88 -22.56
C GLY A 75 -12.19 -10.36 -22.59
N ARG A 76 -13.04 -9.92 -23.53
CA ARG A 76 -13.23 -8.48 -23.86
C ARG A 76 -13.65 -7.56 -22.69
N ASN A 77 -14.25 -8.08 -21.65
CA ASN A 77 -14.73 -7.30 -20.51
C ASN A 77 -13.78 -7.33 -19.30
N ALA A 78 -12.70 -8.09 -19.38
CA ALA A 78 -11.83 -8.31 -18.22
C ALA A 78 -11.05 -7.05 -17.77
N ALA A 79 -10.77 -6.11 -18.68
CA ALA A 79 -10.14 -4.84 -18.33
C ALA A 79 -10.87 -4.05 -17.22
N LYS A 80 -12.19 -4.25 -17.07
CA LYS A 80 -13.00 -3.64 -16.01
C LYS A 80 -12.61 -4.14 -14.61
N TRP A 81 -11.95 -5.29 -14.54
CA TRP A 81 -11.52 -5.91 -13.28
C TRP A 81 -10.13 -5.44 -12.81
N GLY A 82 -9.44 -4.61 -13.61
CA GLY A 82 -8.10 -4.14 -13.26
C GLY A 82 -8.02 -3.50 -11.87
N ILE A 83 -8.91 -2.55 -11.57
CA ILE A 83 -8.95 -1.92 -10.24
C ILE A 83 -9.37 -2.91 -9.13
N THR A 84 -10.25 -3.86 -9.43
CA THR A 84 -10.65 -4.87 -8.44
C THR A 84 -9.50 -5.81 -8.11
N LEU A 85 -8.71 -6.20 -9.10
CA LEU A 85 -7.47 -6.96 -8.89
C LEU A 85 -6.48 -6.16 -8.04
N ALA A 86 -6.27 -4.88 -8.37
CA ALA A 86 -5.38 -4.00 -7.62
C ALA A 86 -5.79 -3.89 -6.15
N VAL A 87 -7.07 -3.64 -5.89
CA VAL A 87 -7.62 -3.59 -4.51
C VAL A 87 -7.48 -4.93 -3.80
N ALA A 88 -7.66 -6.06 -4.50
CA ALA A 88 -7.47 -7.38 -3.89
C ALA A 88 -6.01 -7.64 -3.50
N LEU A 89 -5.06 -7.23 -4.34
CA LEU A 89 -3.63 -7.38 -4.06
C LEU A 89 -3.20 -6.50 -2.89
N GLU A 90 -3.62 -5.24 -2.87
CA GLU A 90 -3.31 -4.32 -1.76
C GLU A 90 -3.97 -4.76 -0.47
N ALA A 91 -5.25 -5.09 -0.48
CA ALA A 91 -5.96 -5.59 0.70
C ALA A 91 -5.31 -6.88 1.27
N ALA A 92 -4.83 -7.76 0.40
CA ALA A 92 -4.07 -8.93 0.82
C ALA A 92 -2.73 -8.54 1.44
N TRP A 93 -2.03 -7.55 0.86
CA TRP A 93 -0.79 -7.02 1.41
C TRP A 93 -1.01 -6.43 2.79
N GLU A 94 -2.00 -5.56 2.98
CA GLU A 94 -2.35 -4.98 4.29
C GLU A 94 -2.58 -6.03 5.37
N VAL A 95 -3.27 -7.12 5.04
CA VAL A 95 -3.47 -8.22 5.98
C VAL A 95 -2.16 -8.97 6.27
N ILE A 96 -1.34 -9.25 5.25
CA ILE A 96 -0.07 -9.95 5.39
C ILE A 96 0.92 -9.10 6.21
N GLU A 97 1.05 -7.82 5.89
CA GLU A 97 1.96 -6.89 6.56
C GLU A 97 1.67 -6.78 8.06
N ASN A 98 0.41 -6.86 8.43
CA ASN A 98 -0.05 -6.82 9.81
C ASN A 98 0.05 -8.16 10.55
N THR A 99 0.61 -9.21 9.94
CA THR A 99 0.91 -10.47 10.64
C THR A 99 2.14 -10.32 11.54
N PRO A 100 2.21 -11.06 12.65
CA PRO A 100 3.39 -11.07 13.52
C PRO A 100 4.69 -11.39 12.76
N PHE A 101 4.62 -12.28 11.77
CA PHE A 101 5.77 -12.67 10.96
C PHE A 101 6.38 -11.47 10.21
N VAL A 102 5.57 -10.66 9.54
CA VAL A 102 6.05 -9.49 8.79
C VAL A 102 6.46 -8.36 9.74
N ILE A 103 5.69 -8.12 10.80
CA ILE A 103 6.04 -7.12 11.83
C ILE A 103 7.41 -7.41 12.44
N ASP A 104 7.67 -8.65 12.85
CA ASP A 104 8.95 -9.02 13.43
C ASP A 104 10.09 -8.94 12.41
N ARG A 105 9.81 -9.27 11.14
CA ARG A 105 10.77 -9.11 10.06
C ARG A 105 11.11 -7.64 9.84
N TYR A 106 10.12 -6.73 9.75
CA TYR A 106 10.35 -5.30 9.64
C TYR A 106 11.22 -4.76 10.76
N ARG A 107 10.92 -5.09 12.01
CA ARG A 107 11.72 -4.69 13.17
C ARG A 107 13.16 -5.14 13.09
N SER A 108 13.42 -6.31 12.52
CA SER A 108 14.77 -6.89 12.49
C SER A 108 15.64 -6.36 11.36
N VAL A 109 15.06 -5.89 10.25
CA VAL A 109 15.82 -5.60 9.02
C VAL A 109 15.64 -4.20 8.47
N THR A 110 14.62 -3.43 8.92
CA THR A 110 14.38 -2.07 8.45
C THR A 110 14.82 -1.01 9.47
N VAL A 111 14.73 0.26 9.07
CA VAL A 111 15.00 1.40 9.96
C VAL A 111 13.89 1.64 10.97
N ASN A 112 12.73 1.02 10.81
CA ASN A 112 11.54 1.19 11.64
C ASN A 112 11.48 0.14 12.77
N TRP A 113 12.38 0.22 13.71
CA TRP A 113 12.50 -0.74 14.82
C TRP A 113 11.30 -0.71 15.78
N GLY A 114 10.55 0.39 15.79
CA GLY A 114 9.36 0.56 16.62
C GLY A 114 8.06 0.10 15.95
N TYR A 115 8.12 -0.42 14.72
CA TYR A 115 6.93 -0.83 14.00
C TYR A 115 6.15 -1.92 14.75
N SER A 116 4.88 -1.69 14.97
CA SER A 116 3.98 -2.60 15.71
C SER A 116 2.79 -3.09 14.87
N GLY A 117 2.86 -2.85 13.57
CA GLY A 117 1.76 -3.03 12.62
C GLY A 117 0.92 -1.77 12.52
N ASP A 118 0.05 -1.70 11.55
CA ASP A 118 -0.75 -0.53 11.22
C ASP A 118 -2.01 -0.44 12.08
N SER A 119 -2.55 0.77 12.17
CA SER A 119 -3.94 0.91 12.57
C SER A 119 -4.87 0.59 11.40
N VAL A 120 -6.09 0.17 11.68
CA VAL A 120 -7.09 -0.16 10.64
C VAL A 120 -7.37 1.04 9.73
N ILE A 121 -7.38 2.27 10.28
CA ILE A 121 -7.60 3.49 9.48
C ILE A 121 -6.41 3.78 8.55
N ASN A 122 -5.18 3.43 8.95
CA ASN A 122 -4.01 3.56 8.09
C ASN A 122 -4.09 2.57 6.93
N SER A 123 -4.26 1.26 7.18
CA SER A 123 -4.44 0.25 6.14
C SER A 123 -5.60 0.57 5.18
N PHE A 124 -6.71 1.10 5.71
CA PHE A 124 -7.81 1.57 4.86
C PHE A 124 -7.38 2.74 3.96
N ALA A 125 -6.64 3.70 4.51
CA ALA A 125 -6.13 4.85 3.76
C ALA A 125 -5.11 4.40 2.69
N ASP A 126 -4.27 3.40 2.98
CA ASP A 126 -3.26 2.90 2.07
C ASP A 126 -3.87 2.18 0.85
N ILE A 127 -4.98 1.44 1.03
CA ILE A 127 -5.81 0.96 -0.09
C ILE A 127 -6.34 2.16 -0.92
N GLY A 128 -6.70 3.26 -0.27
CA GLY A 128 -7.10 4.51 -0.94
C GLY A 128 -5.96 5.14 -1.74
N TRP A 129 -4.75 5.23 -1.15
CA TRP A 129 -3.56 5.76 -1.81
C TRP A 129 -3.11 4.89 -2.97
N MET A 130 -3.16 3.57 -2.84
CA MET A 130 -2.96 2.64 -3.94
C MET A 130 -3.97 2.89 -5.07
N SER A 131 -5.25 3.05 -4.75
CA SER A 131 -6.30 3.33 -5.75
C SER A 131 -6.08 4.68 -6.46
N PHE A 132 -5.55 5.68 -5.75
CA PHE A 132 -5.12 6.95 -6.33
C PHE A 132 -3.95 6.76 -7.29
N GLY A 133 -2.93 5.97 -6.92
CA GLY A 133 -1.82 5.62 -7.80
C GLY A 133 -2.26 4.89 -9.08
N PHE A 134 -3.21 3.97 -8.95
CA PHE A 134 -3.85 3.29 -10.08
C PHE A 134 -4.55 4.28 -11.00
N TRP A 135 -5.30 5.23 -10.43
CA TRP A 135 -5.98 6.27 -11.19
C TRP A 135 -4.97 7.21 -11.90
N LEU A 136 -3.87 7.57 -11.26
CA LEU A 136 -2.81 8.35 -11.90
C LEU A 136 -2.24 7.62 -13.12
N ALA A 137 -1.90 6.34 -12.99
CA ALA A 137 -1.37 5.53 -14.09
C ALA A 137 -2.38 5.36 -15.24
N LEU A 138 -3.67 5.31 -14.92
CA LEU A 138 -4.75 5.28 -15.92
C LEU A 138 -4.86 6.59 -16.72
N ARG A 139 -4.52 7.74 -16.12
CA ARG A 139 -4.73 9.09 -16.69
C ARG A 139 -3.49 9.72 -17.27
N LEU A 140 -2.32 9.41 -16.75
CA LEU A 140 -1.07 10.03 -17.12
C LEU A 140 -0.35 9.24 -18.22
N PRO A 141 0.44 9.92 -19.06
CA PRO A 141 1.36 9.24 -19.97
C PRO A 141 2.35 8.35 -19.19
N VAL A 142 2.68 7.19 -19.74
CA VAL A 142 3.59 6.19 -19.10
C VAL A 142 4.90 6.83 -18.62
N ARG A 143 5.50 7.72 -19.41
CA ARG A 143 6.75 8.41 -19.04
C ARG A 143 6.60 9.23 -17.76
N VAL A 144 5.45 9.90 -17.59
CA VAL A 144 5.17 10.70 -16.38
C VAL A 144 4.92 9.80 -15.19
N THR A 145 4.15 8.72 -15.37
CA THR A 145 3.90 7.73 -14.32
C THR A 145 5.22 7.11 -13.81
N VAL A 146 6.08 6.69 -14.73
CA VAL A 146 7.40 6.13 -14.37
C VAL A 146 8.26 7.17 -13.66
N ALA A 147 8.28 8.42 -14.14
CA ALA A 147 9.05 9.49 -13.49
C ALA A 147 8.56 9.76 -12.07
N LEU A 148 7.23 9.79 -11.84
CA LEU A 148 6.66 9.97 -10.50
C LEU A 148 7.02 8.80 -9.57
N ALA A 149 6.96 7.55 -10.05
CA ALA A 149 7.36 6.39 -9.27
C ALA A 149 8.84 6.46 -8.87
N VAL A 150 9.72 6.78 -9.82
CA VAL A 150 11.17 6.92 -9.55
C VAL A 150 11.44 8.07 -8.58
N ILE A 151 10.77 9.21 -8.73
CA ILE A 151 10.91 10.35 -7.80
C ILE A 151 10.44 9.94 -6.40
N GLY A 152 9.29 9.26 -6.29
CA GLY A 152 8.78 8.76 -5.01
C GLY A 152 9.79 7.83 -4.31
N GLU A 153 10.34 6.86 -5.03
CA GLU A 153 11.39 5.95 -4.53
C GLU A 153 12.64 6.69 -4.05
N LEU A 154 13.13 7.64 -4.86
CA LEU A 154 14.32 8.40 -4.53
C LEU A 154 14.11 9.33 -3.33
N VAL A 155 12.95 9.99 -3.24
CA VAL A 155 12.62 10.89 -2.11
C VAL A 155 12.47 10.08 -0.83
N ALA A 156 11.70 8.98 -0.84
CA ALA A 156 11.56 8.11 0.33
C ALA A 156 12.93 7.54 0.74
N GLY A 157 13.68 6.97 -0.19
CA GLY A 157 15.02 6.44 0.07
C GLY A 157 16.00 7.47 0.62
N TYR A 158 15.92 8.73 0.19
CA TYR A 158 16.79 9.80 0.69
C TYR A 158 16.36 10.27 2.09
N VAL A 159 15.07 10.51 2.31
CA VAL A 159 14.55 11.10 3.55
C VAL A 159 14.46 10.06 4.66
N VAL A 160 13.88 8.91 4.36
CA VAL A 160 13.57 7.85 5.34
C VAL A 160 14.67 6.79 5.38
N ARG A 161 15.51 6.72 4.34
CA ARG A 161 16.48 5.64 4.09
C ARG A 161 15.82 4.29 3.93
N ASP A 162 14.57 4.31 3.52
CA ASP A 162 13.75 3.16 3.20
C ASP A 162 12.79 3.53 2.07
N ASN A 163 12.40 2.55 1.24
CA ASN A 163 11.45 2.71 0.14
C ASN A 163 10.89 1.36 -0.28
N LEU A 164 9.96 1.31 -1.23
CA LEU A 164 9.35 0.06 -1.68
C LEU A 164 10.40 -0.97 -2.15
N THR A 165 11.38 -0.53 -2.94
CA THR A 165 12.43 -1.43 -3.45
C THR A 165 13.25 -2.04 -2.31
N LEU A 166 13.68 -1.24 -1.34
CA LEU A 166 14.43 -1.71 -0.18
C LEU A 166 13.59 -2.63 0.70
N ASN A 167 12.33 -2.27 0.93
CA ASN A 167 11.40 -3.12 1.68
C ASN A 167 11.25 -4.51 1.05
N VAL A 168 11.00 -4.58 -0.26
CA VAL A 168 10.92 -5.88 -0.98
C VAL A 168 12.20 -6.68 -0.82
N ILE A 169 13.37 -6.05 -0.99
CA ILE A 169 14.66 -6.73 -0.81
C ILE A 169 14.81 -7.27 0.61
N MET A 170 14.58 -6.43 1.62
CA MET A 170 14.75 -6.79 3.03
C MET A 170 13.74 -7.83 3.53
N LEU A 171 12.55 -7.89 2.95
CA LEU A 171 11.57 -8.92 3.30
C LEU A 171 11.90 -10.29 2.70
N VAL A 172 12.60 -10.32 1.54
CA VAL A 172 12.94 -11.56 0.82
C VAL A 172 14.28 -12.13 1.27
N TYR A 173 15.24 -11.28 1.66
CA TYR A 173 16.61 -11.67 2.08
C TYR A 173 16.83 -11.41 3.58
#